data_a839fe15d5d1b15c6323c3aa78a9d453
#
_entry.id   a839fe15d5d1b15c6323c3aa78a9d453
#
_cell.length_a   1.000
_cell.length_b   1.000
_cell.length_c   1.000
_cell.angle_alpha   90.00
_cell.angle_beta   90.00
_cell.angle_gamma   90.00
#
_symmetry.space_group_name_H-M   'P 1'
#
loop_
_entity.id
_entity.type
_entity.pdbx_description
1 polymer ?
#
loop_
_entity_poly.entity_id
_entity_poly.type
_entity_poly.pdbx_seq_one_letter_code
_entity_poly.pdbx_strand_id
1 'polypeptide(L)'
;MKKLDSQALMRQLRAHPRAKAVDLCTQLGGINQSTLSRALQKLGDQVIARGGSRRVRYALRRELRGQTVALPLYRIDAQGRGAQIGMLDCIAPEGTALTLQQPLDWPLPDAMRDGWFDGVPYPLLDMRPQGFLGRDFARRCAGTLGVPENPEQWSDDDILHVLSVVGSDLPGDLILGEEAYRRFLLEKSTPSRHAITPAQIAQHYPQRAAEALTAGHAGSSAAGEFPKFLASRLIDGQPVEMLVKFSGAEKSAAVQRWSDLLVCEHLALQTVQARLGITAAHSEIHQAAGRTFLEVIRFDRHGAFGRSGVCSLQSINGGLLGMASTAWNKAALKLQQAGWLSAQDARAIEVLWWFGRLIGNTDMHDGNLAFRPGLKLAPVYDMLPMLYAPARGGEIPARSFAPALPLPAEAPAWEHAAH
;
A
#
# COMPACT_ATOMS: atom_id res chain seq x y z
N MET A 1 6.42 13.25 -51.62
CA MET A 1 5.93 12.84 -50.30
C MET A 1 6.63 13.70 -49.24
N LYS A 2 5.91 14.50 -48.46
CA LYS A 2 6.49 15.26 -47.35
C LYS A 2 7.02 14.24 -46.30
N LYS A 3 8.31 14.30 -46.01
CA LYS A 3 8.95 13.51 -44.98
C LYS A 3 8.40 14.00 -43.63
N LEU A 4 7.73 13.14 -42.87
CA LEU A 4 7.23 13.51 -41.54
C LEU A 4 8.41 13.89 -40.64
N ASP A 5 8.35 15.08 -40.06
CA ASP A 5 9.35 15.53 -39.08
C ASP A 5 9.16 14.78 -37.78
N SER A 6 10.24 14.16 -37.25
CA SER A 6 10.24 13.47 -35.99
C SER A 6 9.81 14.37 -34.82
N GLN A 7 10.18 15.65 -34.86
CA GLN A 7 9.78 16.63 -33.84
C GLN A 7 8.27 16.90 -33.84
N ALA A 8 7.66 16.93 -35.04
CA ALA A 8 6.21 17.09 -35.16
C ALA A 8 5.47 15.89 -34.53
N LEU A 9 5.94 14.66 -34.79
CA LEU A 9 5.37 13.46 -34.20
C LEU A 9 5.54 13.45 -32.66
N MET A 10 6.71 13.82 -32.14
CA MET A 10 6.96 13.90 -30.70
C MET A 10 6.05 14.95 -30.04
N ARG A 11 5.83 16.11 -30.66
CA ARG A 11 4.88 17.11 -30.15
C ARG A 11 3.46 16.55 -30.06
N GLN A 12 3.00 15.83 -31.10
CA GLN A 12 1.68 15.21 -31.07
C GLN A 12 1.54 14.12 -30.00
N LEU A 13 2.55 13.26 -29.83
CA LEU A 13 2.54 12.23 -28.78
C LEU A 13 2.56 12.83 -27.36
N ARG A 14 3.17 14.01 -27.16
CA ARG A 14 3.10 14.74 -25.87
C ARG A 14 1.74 15.37 -25.63
N ALA A 15 1.14 15.97 -26.69
CA ALA A 15 -0.17 16.60 -26.59
C ALA A 15 -1.31 15.58 -26.46
N HIS A 16 -1.13 14.39 -27.04
CA HIS A 16 -2.12 13.33 -27.08
C HIS A 16 -1.48 11.99 -26.65
N PRO A 17 -1.16 11.80 -25.36
CA PRO A 17 -0.63 10.54 -24.87
C PRO A 17 -1.64 9.42 -25.10
N ARG A 18 -1.14 8.23 -25.42
CA ARG A 18 -1.96 7.04 -25.71
C ARG A 18 -2.88 7.18 -26.94
N ALA A 19 -2.49 8.01 -27.91
CA ALA A 19 -3.23 8.17 -29.15
C ALA A 19 -3.19 6.90 -30.01
N LYS A 20 -4.25 6.63 -30.75
CA LYS A 20 -4.29 5.59 -31.78
C LYS A 20 -3.60 6.08 -33.07
N ALA A 21 -3.15 5.12 -33.91
CA ALA A 21 -2.52 5.45 -35.19
C ALA A 21 -3.42 6.33 -36.10
N VAL A 22 -4.73 6.07 -36.11
CA VAL A 22 -5.69 6.83 -36.92
C VAL A 22 -5.75 8.30 -36.46
N ASP A 23 -5.79 8.52 -35.14
CA ASP A 23 -5.87 9.87 -34.57
C ASP A 23 -4.58 10.65 -34.88
N LEU A 24 -3.41 10.00 -34.72
CA LEU A 24 -2.11 10.59 -35.06
C LEU A 24 -1.99 10.93 -36.55
N CYS A 25 -2.49 10.05 -37.45
CA CYS A 25 -2.50 10.32 -38.88
C CYS A 25 -3.31 11.59 -39.20
N THR A 26 -4.48 11.75 -38.62
CA THR A 26 -5.36 12.91 -38.77
C THR A 26 -4.69 14.18 -38.23
N GLN A 27 -4.16 14.14 -37.01
CA GLN A 27 -3.54 15.28 -36.33
C GLN A 27 -2.25 15.77 -37.05
N LEU A 28 -1.58 14.88 -37.76
CA LEU A 28 -0.37 15.18 -38.54
C LEU A 28 -0.66 15.62 -39.99
N GLY A 29 -1.89 16.10 -40.27
CA GLY A 29 -2.27 16.62 -41.56
C GLY A 29 -2.73 15.57 -42.58
N GLY A 30 -3.33 14.48 -42.11
CA GLY A 30 -3.89 13.42 -42.94
C GLY A 30 -2.83 12.50 -43.57
N ILE A 31 -1.71 12.28 -42.91
CA ILE A 31 -0.69 11.36 -43.42
C ILE A 31 -1.21 9.91 -43.47
N ASN A 32 -0.65 9.10 -44.33
CA ASN A 32 -0.99 7.68 -44.39
C ASN A 32 -0.29 6.86 -43.30
N GLN A 33 -0.89 5.73 -42.97
CA GLN A 33 -0.42 4.86 -41.85
C GLN A 33 1.01 4.33 -42.08
N SER A 34 1.43 4.09 -43.33
CA SER A 34 2.80 3.64 -43.65
C SER A 34 3.85 4.72 -43.36
N THR A 35 3.51 5.97 -43.55
CA THR A 35 4.37 7.12 -43.21
C THR A 35 4.49 7.27 -41.71
N LEU A 36 3.38 7.15 -40.96
CA LEU A 36 3.39 7.15 -39.49
C LEU A 36 4.23 5.99 -38.96
N SER A 37 4.02 4.76 -39.44
CA SER A 37 4.76 3.58 -39.00
C SER A 37 6.28 3.75 -39.16
N ARG A 38 6.74 4.25 -40.31
CA ARG A 38 8.17 4.55 -40.51
C ARG A 38 8.71 5.62 -39.58
N ALA A 39 7.89 6.65 -39.28
CA ALA A 39 8.29 7.69 -38.33
C ALA A 39 8.36 7.17 -36.88
N LEU A 40 7.42 6.32 -36.45
CA LEU A 40 7.45 5.64 -35.14
C LEU A 40 8.67 4.72 -35.02
N GLN A 41 8.97 3.92 -36.06
CA GLN A 41 10.17 3.07 -36.09
C GLN A 41 11.46 3.89 -35.99
N LYS A 42 11.52 5.07 -36.61
CA LYS A 42 12.68 5.97 -36.52
C LYS A 42 12.88 6.53 -35.11
N LEU A 43 11.82 6.73 -34.33
CA LEU A 43 11.90 7.14 -32.92
C LEU A 43 12.34 5.99 -32.01
N GLY A 44 12.19 4.74 -32.44
CA GLY A 44 12.67 3.57 -31.72
C GLY A 44 12.19 3.53 -30.26
N ASP A 45 13.13 3.41 -29.34
CA ASP A 45 12.87 3.28 -27.89
C ASP A 45 12.26 4.54 -27.23
N GLN A 46 12.19 5.67 -27.94
CA GLN A 46 11.52 6.87 -27.45
C GLN A 46 9.99 6.72 -27.47
N VAL A 47 9.46 5.73 -28.18
CA VAL A 47 8.01 5.50 -28.29
C VAL A 47 7.63 4.17 -27.66
N ILE A 48 6.64 4.22 -26.80
CA ILE A 48 6.00 3.07 -26.20
C ILE A 48 4.73 2.76 -26.99
N ALA A 49 4.57 1.51 -27.40
CA ALA A 49 3.37 1.00 -28.04
C ALA A 49 2.76 -0.12 -27.18
N ARG A 50 1.48 -0.03 -26.87
CA ARG A 50 0.74 -1.04 -26.09
C ARG A 50 -0.65 -1.28 -26.68
N GLY A 51 -1.16 -2.49 -26.44
CA GLY A 51 -2.43 -2.96 -26.98
C GLY A 51 -2.24 -3.87 -28.18
N GLY A 52 -3.27 -4.63 -28.54
CA GLY A 52 -3.25 -5.58 -29.65
C GLY A 52 -4.05 -5.08 -30.86
N SER A 53 -3.57 -5.32 -32.07
CA SER A 53 -4.25 -5.01 -33.34
C SER A 53 -4.78 -3.58 -33.40
N ARG A 54 -6.11 -3.40 -33.53
CA ARG A 54 -6.77 -2.09 -33.63
C ARG A 54 -6.76 -1.25 -32.34
N ARG A 55 -6.36 -1.85 -31.20
CA ARG A 55 -6.29 -1.16 -29.90
C ARG A 55 -4.92 -0.59 -29.61
N VAL A 56 -3.94 -0.77 -30.50
CA VAL A 56 -2.59 -0.23 -30.27
C VAL A 56 -2.64 1.28 -30.09
N ARG A 57 -2.06 1.73 -28.99
CA ARG A 57 -1.88 3.14 -28.65
C ARG A 57 -0.40 3.44 -28.48
N TYR A 58 -0.02 4.67 -28.68
CA TYR A 58 1.35 5.14 -28.67
C TYR A 58 1.51 6.28 -27.67
N ALA A 59 2.60 6.25 -26.92
CA ALA A 59 3.02 7.34 -26.04
C ALA A 59 4.51 7.61 -26.23
N LEU A 60 4.94 8.81 -25.92
CA LEU A 60 6.36 9.14 -25.84
C LEU A 60 6.91 8.73 -24.48
N ARG A 61 8.04 8.02 -24.46
CA ARG A 61 8.75 7.72 -23.22
C ARG A 61 9.27 8.99 -22.60
N ARG A 62 9.19 9.08 -21.28
CA ARG A 62 9.65 10.19 -20.46
C ARG A 62 10.79 9.74 -19.55
N GLU A 63 11.73 10.61 -19.29
CA GLU A 63 12.77 10.39 -18.30
C GLU A 63 12.21 10.43 -16.88
N LEU A 64 12.73 9.59 -16.01
CA LEU A 64 12.57 9.68 -14.57
C LEU A 64 13.88 10.18 -13.97
N ARG A 65 13.88 11.40 -13.42
CA ARG A 65 15.09 12.01 -12.85
C ARG A 65 16.31 11.98 -13.78
N GLY A 66 16.11 12.28 -15.07
CA GLY A 66 17.17 12.29 -16.08
C GLY A 66 17.57 10.92 -16.63
N GLN A 67 16.90 9.86 -16.24
CA GLN A 67 17.15 8.50 -16.73
C GLN A 67 16.00 8.02 -17.63
N THR A 68 16.32 7.67 -18.87
CA THR A 68 15.37 7.12 -19.86
C THR A 68 15.40 5.60 -19.83
N VAL A 69 15.20 4.98 -18.67
CA VAL A 69 15.26 3.53 -18.52
C VAL A 69 13.94 3.01 -17.98
N ALA A 70 13.43 1.95 -18.61
CA ALA A 70 12.31 1.21 -18.05
C ALA A 70 12.75 0.54 -16.74
N LEU A 71 11.88 0.62 -15.73
CA LEU A 71 12.14 0.04 -14.41
C LEU A 71 11.68 -1.42 -14.38
N PRO A 72 12.55 -2.39 -14.11
CA PRO A 72 12.12 -3.78 -13.93
C PRO A 72 11.23 -3.89 -12.69
N LEU A 73 10.17 -4.70 -12.82
CA LEU A 73 9.28 -5.04 -11.73
C LEU A 73 9.52 -6.50 -11.33
N TYR A 74 9.87 -6.70 -10.07
CA TYR A 74 10.11 -8.02 -9.48
C TYR A 74 8.98 -8.40 -8.54
N ARG A 75 8.69 -9.69 -8.45
CA ARG A 75 7.86 -10.30 -7.42
C ARG A 75 8.71 -11.22 -6.55
N ILE A 76 8.50 -11.15 -5.24
CA ILE A 76 9.12 -12.04 -4.26
C ILE A 76 8.07 -13.05 -3.81
N ASP A 77 8.35 -14.34 -3.92
CA ASP A 77 7.43 -15.40 -3.50
C ASP A 77 7.50 -15.66 -1.98
N ALA A 78 6.63 -16.58 -1.51
CA ALA A 78 6.57 -16.97 -0.09
C ALA A 78 7.86 -17.64 0.41
N GLN A 79 8.76 -18.07 -0.47
CA GLN A 79 10.08 -18.63 -0.15
C GLN A 79 11.20 -17.59 -0.26
N GLY A 80 10.88 -16.33 -0.54
CA GLY A 80 11.86 -15.26 -0.71
C GLY A 80 12.64 -15.32 -2.01
N ARG A 81 12.13 -16.02 -3.04
CA ARG A 81 12.73 -16.03 -4.39
C ARG A 81 12.16 -14.90 -5.20
N GLY A 82 13.02 -14.13 -5.85
CA GLY A 82 12.60 -13.03 -6.72
C GLY A 82 12.58 -13.44 -8.19
N ALA A 83 11.56 -13.02 -8.91
CA ALA A 83 11.45 -13.16 -10.35
C ALA A 83 11.02 -11.83 -10.97
N GLN A 84 11.66 -11.44 -12.08
CA GLN A 84 11.19 -10.30 -12.85
C GLN A 84 9.87 -10.66 -13.54
N ILE A 85 8.82 -9.87 -13.28
CA ILE A 85 7.48 -10.11 -13.81
C ILE A 85 7.04 -9.06 -14.84
N GLY A 86 7.82 -7.99 -15.00
CA GLY A 86 7.48 -6.93 -15.94
C GLY A 86 8.49 -5.80 -16.00
N MET A 87 8.12 -4.77 -16.75
CA MET A 87 8.86 -3.53 -16.92
C MET A 87 7.88 -2.35 -16.86
N LEU A 88 8.22 -1.29 -16.12
CA LEU A 88 7.47 -0.06 -16.02
C LEU A 88 8.20 1.08 -16.73
N ASP A 89 7.54 1.70 -17.68
CA ASP A 89 8.00 2.89 -18.39
C ASP A 89 7.24 4.13 -17.89
N CYS A 90 7.91 5.28 -17.78
CA CYS A 90 7.25 6.58 -17.63
C CYS A 90 6.87 7.13 -19.00
N ILE A 91 5.69 7.75 -19.12
CA ILE A 91 5.20 8.35 -20.38
C ILE A 91 5.01 9.85 -20.24
N ALA A 92 5.17 10.57 -21.36
CA ALA A 92 4.98 12.00 -21.41
C ALA A 92 3.50 12.36 -21.73
N PRO A 93 2.94 13.44 -21.12
CA PRO A 93 3.58 14.30 -20.11
C PRO A 93 3.62 13.67 -18.72
N GLU A 94 2.69 12.78 -18.41
CA GLU A 94 2.53 12.09 -17.13
C GLU A 94 1.96 10.69 -17.32
N GLY A 95 2.04 9.86 -16.27
CA GLY A 95 1.55 8.49 -16.26
C GLY A 95 2.63 7.45 -16.53
N THR A 96 2.21 6.19 -16.60
CA THR A 96 3.10 5.04 -16.78
C THR A 96 2.53 4.01 -17.77
N ALA A 97 3.42 3.17 -18.29
CA ALA A 97 3.08 2.02 -19.10
C ALA A 97 3.76 0.76 -18.54
N LEU A 98 2.98 -0.20 -18.07
CA LEU A 98 3.45 -1.44 -17.48
C LEU A 98 3.36 -2.57 -18.51
N THR A 99 4.49 -3.25 -18.77
CA THR A 99 4.54 -4.48 -19.55
C THR A 99 4.68 -5.66 -18.60
N LEU A 100 3.73 -6.57 -18.61
CA LEU A 100 3.77 -7.76 -17.77
C LEU A 100 4.21 -8.98 -18.59
N GLN A 101 5.13 -9.76 -18.05
CA GLN A 101 5.54 -11.10 -18.50
C GLN A 101 4.78 -12.19 -17.73
N GLN A 102 4.30 -11.86 -16.52
CA GLN A 102 3.45 -12.68 -15.67
C GLN A 102 2.31 -11.84 -15.09
N PRO A 103 1.11 -12.42 -14.88
CA PRO A 103 -0.01 -11.69 -14.29
C PRO A 103 0.33 -11.10 -12.91
N LEU A 104 -0.22 -9.92 -12.61
CA LEU A 104 -0.12 -9.33 -11.26
C LEU A 104 -1.10 -9.97 -10.26
N ASP A 105 -2.08 -10.73 -10.73
CA ASP A 105 -3.20 -11.27 -9.95
C ASP A 105 -4.07 -10.19 -9.27
N TRP A 106 -3.95 -8.96 -9.75
CA TRP A 106 -4.79 -7.83 -9.38
C TRP A 106 -5.75 -7.48 -10.53
N PRO A 107 -7.03 -7.16 -10.26
CA PRO A 107 -7.97 -6.77 -11.31
C PRO A 107 -7.47 -5.56 -12.09
N LEU A 108 -7.60 -5.60 -13.40
CA LEU A 108 -7.31 -4.47 -14.29
C LEU A 108 -8.58 -4.12 -15.07
N PRO A 109 -9.17 -2.93 -14.84
CA PRO A 109 -10.27 -2.44 -15.65
C PRO A 109 -9.84 -2.32 -17.12
N ASP A 110 -10.81 -2.28 -18.03
CA ASP A 110 -10.55 -2.24 -19.47
C ASP A 110 -9.60 -1.12 -19.88
N ALA A 111 -9.67 0.03 -19.20
CA ALA A 111 -8.77 1.18 -19.46
C ALA A 111 -7.28 0.86 -19.13
N MET A 112 -7.03 -0.03 -18.19
CA MET A 112 -5.69 -0.41 -17.72
C MET A 112 -5.22 -1.76 -18.29
N ARG A 113 -6.10 -2.51 -18.96
CA ARG A 113 -5.82 -3.88 -19.46
C ARG A 113 -4.63 -3.93 -20.41
N ASP A 114 -4.41 -2.89 -21.20
CA ASP A 114 -3.27 -2.78 -22.11
C ASP A 114 -2.01 -2.23 -21.40
N GLY A 115 -2.01 -2.10 -20.07
CA GLY A 115 -0.88 -1.67 -19.24
C GLY A 115 -0.71 -0.16 -19.09
N TRP A 116 -1.71 0.65 -19.49
CA TRP A 116 -1.68 2.09 -19.33
C TRP A 116 -2.24 2.54 -17.98
N PHE A 117 -1.52 3.43 -17.27
CA PHE A 117 -1.93 4.03 -16.01
C PHE A 117 -1.76 5.55 -16.05
N ASP A 118 -2.69 6.29 -15.42
CA ASP A 118 -2.62 7.76 -15.38
C ASP A 118 -1.51 8.28 -14.47
N GLY A 119 -1.04 7.43 -13.55
CA GLY A 119 0.05 7.70 -12.62
C GLY A 119 0.80 6.42 -12.26
N VAL A 120 1.13 6.25 -10.97
CA VAL A 120 1.71 5.01 -10.43
C VAL A 120 0.64 3.90 -10.52
N PRO A 121 0.96 2.70 -11.04
CA PRO A 121 0.03 1.57 -11.00
C PRO A 121 -0.47 1.31 -9.58
N TYR A 122 -1.79 1.16 -9.40
CA TYR A 122 -2.40 1.10 -8.07
C TYR A 122 -1.83 -0.01 -7.16
N PRO A 123 -1.38 -1.18 -7.66
CA PRO A 123 -0.75 -2.18 -6.78
C PRO A 123 0.62 -1.74 -6.23
N LEU A 124 1.26 -0.74 -6.86
CA LEU A 124 2.52 -0.13 -6.39
C LEU A 124 2.27 1.07 -5.47
N LEU A 125 1.07 1.64 -5.51
CA LEU A 125 0.76 2.87 -4.76
C LEU A 125 0.81 2.66 -3.24
N ASP A 126 0.43 1.47 -2.75
CA ASP A 126 0.55 1.10 -1.34
C ASP A 126 1.98 0.94 -0.84
N MET A 127 2.94 0.78 -1.76
CA MET A 127 4.35 0.76 -1.40
C MET A 127 4.88 2.15 -1.02
N ARG A 128 4.12 3.23 -1.32
CA ARG A 128 4.46 4.57 -0.84
C ARG A 128 4.48 4.58 0.69
N PRO A 129 5.59 4.98 1.32
CA PRO A 129 5.68 5.07 2.76
C PRO A 129 4.59 5.96 3.36
N GLN A 130 3.88 5.46 4.37
CA GLN A 130 2.75 6.14 5.01
C GLN A 130 2.82 5.98 6.52
N GLY A 131 2.08 6.84 7.24
CA GLY A 131 1.96 6.78 8.68
C GLY A 131 3.30 6.97 9.41
N PHE A 132 3.38 6.50 10.64
CA PHE A 132 4.54 6.67 11.53
C PHE A 132 5.84 6.13 10.92
N LEU A 133 5.85 4.88 10.44
CA LEU A 133 7.02 4.27 9.83
C LEU A 133 7.39 4.92 8.51
N GLY A 134 6.40 5.34 7.74
CA GLY A 134 6.62 5.98 6.45
C GLY A 134 7.24 7.37 6.57
N ARG A 135 6.84 8.16 7.57
CA ARG A 135 7.45 9.46 7.83
C ARG A 135 8.91 9.34 8.28
N ASP A 136 9.23 8.33 9.11
CA ASP A 136 10.61 8.06 9.50
C ASP A 136 11.46 7.62 8.31
N PHE A 137 10.94 6.71 7.50
CA PHE A 137 11.58 6.27 6.25
C PHE A 137 11.85 7.45 5.31
N ALA A 138 10.84 8.30 5.05
CA ALA A 138 10.95 9.43 4.16
C ALA A 138 12.05 10.41 4.61
N ARG A 139 12.09 10.77 5.90
CA ARG A 139 13.14 11.66 6.45
C ARG A 139 14.54 11.09 6.25
N ARG A 140 14.72 9.79 6.46
CA ARG A 140 16.04 9.15 6.27
C ARG A 140 16.52 9.15 4.82
N CYS A 141 15.63 9.11 3.85
CA CYS A 141 16.01 9.06 2.44
C CYS A 141 15.88 10.40 1.72
N ALA A 142 15.15 11.39 2.27
CA ALA A 142 14.81 12.64 1.60
C ALA A 142 16.04 13.39 1.06
N GLY A 143 17.03 13.66 1.91
CA GLY A 143 18.24 14.39 1.51
C GLY A 143 19.06 13.65 0.44
N THR A 144 19.19 12.34 0.55
CA THR A 144 19.97 11.52 -0.41
C THR A 144 19.27 11.40 -1.76
N LEU A 145 17.93 11.28 -1.77
CA LEU A 145 17.15 11.08 -2.98
C LEU A 145 16.57 12.39 -3.56
N GLY A 146 16.72 13.51 -2.87
CA GLY A 146 16.20 14.81 -3.32
C GLY A 146 14.68 14.82 -3.42
N VAL A 147 13.98 14.23 -2.44
CA VAL A 147 12.52 14.20 -2.33
C VAL A 147 12.06 14.93 -1.07
N PRO A 148 10.81 15.40 -0.99
CA PRO A 148 10.28 16.00 0.24
C PRO A 148 10.38 15.05 1.45
N GLU A 149 10.58 15.58 2.66
CA GLU A 149 10.57 14.80 3.91
C GLU A 149 9.19 14.24 4.26
N ASN A 150 8.12 14.93 3.84
CA ASN A 150 6.77 14.45 4.00
C ASN A 150 6.35 13.64 2.77
N PRO A 151 6.12 12.31 2.88
CA PRO A 151 5.74 11.47 1.76
C PRO A 151 4.35 11.79 1.17
N GLU A 152 3.52 12.57 1.86
CA GLU A 152 2.25 13.05 1.32
C GLU A 152 2.43 14.11 0.21
N GLN A 153 3.59 14.75 0.18
CA GLN A 153 3.94 15.75 -0.83
C GLN A 153 4.67 15.15 -2.04
N TRP A 154 4.90 13.84 -2.05
CA TRP A 154 5.60 13.19 -3.14
C TRP A 154 4.74 13.15 -4.40
N SER A 155 5.31 13.62 -5.50
CA SER A 155 4.80 13.39 -6.83
C SER A 155 4.92 11.91 -7.23
N ASP A 156 4.24 11.50 -8.28
CA ASP A 156 4.40 10.14 -8.85
C ASP A 156 5.85 9.83 -9.21
N ASP A 157 6.60 10.83 -9.69
CA ASP A 157 8.02 10.68 -9.98
C ASP A 157 8.86 10.48 -8.72
N ASP A 158 8.54 11.17 -7.63
CA ASP A 158 9.19 10.96 -6.34
C ASP A 158 8.90 9.56 -5.82
N ILE A 159 7.65 9.10 -5.91
CA ILE A 159 7.26 7.74 -5.52
C ILE A 159 8.05 6.71 -6.33
N LEU A 160 8.01 6.78 -7.66
CA LEU A 160 8.71 5.83 -8.53
C LEU A 160 10.23 5.84 -8.30
N HIS A 161 10.81 7.03 -8.08
CA HIS A 161 12.23 7.16 -7.79
C HIS A 161 12.59 6.49 -6.46
N VAL A 162 11.86 6.80 -5.39
CA VAL A 162 12.09 6.20 -4.06
C VAL A 162 11.91 4.69 -4.11
N LEU A 163 10.83 4.20 -4.72
CA LEU A 163 10.57 2.76 -4.85
C LEU A 163 11.70 2.05 -5.60
N SER A 164 12.22 2.68 -6.67
CA SER A 164 13.26 2.04 -7.52
C SER A 164 14.65 2.00 -6.91
N VAL A 165 14.92 2.85 -5.91
CA VAL A 165 16.25 2.93 -5.27
C VAL A 165 16.29 2.28 -3.89
N VAL A 166 15.29 2.57 -3.02
CA VAL A 166 15.31 2.13 -1.62
C VAL A 166 14.09 1.28 -1.24
N GLY A 167 13.22 0.93 -2.20
CA GLY A 167 11.98 0.18 -1.98
C GLY A 167 12.17 -1.33 -1.78
N SER A 168 13.30 -1.78 -1.22
CA SER A 168 13.60 -3.21 -1.03
C SER A 168 12.75 -3.90 0.04
N ASP A 169 12.21 -3.17 1.03
CA ASP A 169 11.42 -3.74 2.14
C ASP A 169 10.19 -2.87 2.46
N LEU A 170 9.31 -2.77 1.49
CA LEU A 170 8.01 -2.08 1.59
C LEU A 170 6.87 -3.11 1.64
N PRO A 171 5.62 -2.72 1.98
CA PRO A 171 4.48 -3.63 2.04
C PRO A 171 4.29 -4.42 0.74
N GLY A 172 3.80 -5.65 0.88
CA GLY A 172 3.51 -6.52 -0.28
C GLY A 172 4.73 -7.29 -0.78
N ASP A 173 4.59 -7.82 -1.99
CA ASP A 173 5.54 -8.76 -2.62
C ASP A 173 6.28 -8.17 -3.83
N LEU A 174 6.02 -6.92 -4.19
CA LEU A 174 6.61 -6.27 -5.34
C LEU A 174 7.88 -5.49 -4.95
N ILE A 175 8.84 -5.45 -5.86
CA ILE A 175 10.01 -4.56 -5.81
C ILE A 175 10.15 -3.93 -7.20
N LEU A 176 10.21 -2.60 -7.24
CA LEU A 176 10.42 -1.83 -8.46
C LEU A 176 11.89 -1.42 -8.58
N GLY A 177 12.49 -1.62 -9.73
CA GLY A 177 13.85 -1.18 -10.05
C GLY A 177 14.96 -2.16 -9.64
N GLU A 178 16.03 -2.12 -10.42
CA GLU A 178 17.19 -3.00 -10.25
C GLU A 178 17.93 -2.73 -8.93
N GLU A 179 18.10 -1.46 -8.55
CA GLU A 179 18.83 -1.09 -7.34
C GLU A 179 18.09 -1.54 -6.08
N ALA A 180 16.77 -1.35 -6.01
CA ALA A 180 15.97 -1.85 -4.89
C ALA A 180 16.01 -3.38 -4.80
N TYR A 181 15.96 -4.08 -5.94
CA TYR A 181 16.09 -5.54 -5.97
C TYR A 181 17.49 -6.02 -5.56
N ARG A 182 18.54 -5.34 -5.99
CA ARG A 182 19.91 -5.62 -5.56
C ARG A 182 20.06 -5.47 -4.04
N ARG A 183 19.44 -4.45 -3.42
CA ARG A 183 19.43 -4.26 -1.97
C ARG A 183 18.71 -5.42 -1.26
N PHE A 184 17.59 -5.89 -1.80
CA PHE A 184 16.92 -7.07 -1.27
C PHE A 184 17.82 -8.31 -1.31
N LEU A 185 18.53 -8.56 -2.42
CA LEU A 185 19.46 -9.69 -2.52
C LEU A 185 20.64 -9.55 -1.56
N LEU A 186 21.15 -8.35 -1.36
CA LEU A 186 22.23 -8.09 -0.39
C LEU A 186 21.77 -8.37 1.04
N GLU A 187 20.59 -7.88 1.44
CA GLU A 187 20.01 -8.15 2.75
C GLU A 187 19.78 -9.66 2.95
N LYS A 188 19.35 -10.37 1.90
CA LYS A 188 19.16 -11.81 1.96
C LYS A 188 20.48 -12.59 2.10
N SER A 189 21.57 -12.11 1.51
CA SER A 189 22.89 -12.74 1.63
C SER A 189 23.60 -12.44 2.95
N THR A 190 23.32 -11.27 3.54
CA THR A 190 23.93 -10.81 4.78
C THR A 190 22.86 -10.16 5.66
N PRO A 191 22.01 -10.95 6.32
CA PRO A 191 20.89 -10.42 7.08
C PRO A 191 21.36 -9.49 8.19
N SER A 192 20.84 -8.26 8.18
CA SER A 192 21.10 -7.26 9.22
C SER A 192 20.17 -7.41 10.43
N ARG A 193 19.03 -8.09 10.24
CA ARG A 193 18.02 -8.31 11.27
C ARG A 193 18.21 -9.68 11.91
N HIS A 194 18.25 -9.69 13.24
CA HIS A 194 18.26 -10.91 14.02
C HIS A 194 16.90 -11.12 14.67
N ALA A 195 16.33 -12.31 14.48
CA ALA A 195 15.11 -12.69 15.14
C ALA A 195 15.37 -12.91 16.64
N ILE A 196 14.57 -12.26 17.48
CA ILE A 196 14.68 -12.34 18.93
C ILE A 196 13.81 -13.48 19.48
N THR A 197 14.28 -14.11 20.58
CA THR A 197 13.51 -15.10 21.31
C THR A 197 12.47 -14.45 22.23
N PRO A 198 11.45 -15.20 22.70
CA PRO A 198 10.50 -14.67 23.69
C PRO A 198 11.17 -14.10 24.96
N ALA A 199 12.24 -14.69 25.44
CA ALA A 199 12.97 -14.22 26.62
C ALA A 199 13.65 -12.85 26.42
N GLN A 200 13.95 -12.48 25.20
CA GLN A 200 14.62 -11.22 24.86
C GLN A 200 13.66 -10.04 24.70
N ILE A 201 12.34 -10.27 24.61
CA ILE A 201 11.34 -9.21 24.37
C ILE A 201 11.43 -8.12 25.43
N ALA A 202 11.47 -8.49 26.71
CA ALA A 202 11.50 -7.54 27.83
C ALA A 202 12.68 -6.57 27.78
N GLN A 203 13.78 -6.96 27.16
CA GLN A 203 14.97 -6.13 26.97
C GLN A 203 14.92 -5.36 25.63
N HIS A 204 14.60 -6.04 24.53
CA HIS A 204 14.70 -5.48 23.19
C HIS A 204 13.59 -4.49 22.85
N TYR A 205 12.33 -4.75 23.23
CA TYR A 205 11.23 -3.88 22.85
C TYR A 205 11.31 -2.48 23.47
N PRO A 206 11.66 -2.29 24.77
CA PRO A 206 11.91 -0.95 25.31
C PRO A 206 13.02 -0.21 24.59
N GLN A 207 14.09 -0.89 24.19
CA GLN A 207 15.18 -0.32 23.41
C GLN A 207 14.69 0.18 22.03
N ARG A 208 13.97 -0.68 21.28
CA ARG A 208 13.40 -0.34 19.97
C ARG A 208 12.39 0.79 20.08
N ALA A 209 11.58 0.83 21.14
CA ALA A 209 10.66 1.92 21.40
C ALA A 209 11.38 3.26 21.61
N ALA A 210 12.48 3.28 22.37
CA ALA A 210 13.29 4.49 22.57
C ALA A 210 13.93 4.98 21.24
N GLU A 211 14.48 4.06 20.46
CA GLU A 211 15.02 4.38 19.12
C GLU A 211 13.95 4.96 18.20
N ALA A 212 12.74 4.34 18.14
CA ALA A 212 11.64 4.81 17.31
C ALA A 212 11.13 6.20 17.72
N LEU A 213 11.11 6.52 19.01
CA LEU A 213 10.74 7.84 19.49
C LEU A 213 11.81 8.91 19.18
N THR A 214 13.09 8.55 19.28
CA THR A 214 14.19 9.45 18.94
C THR A 214 14.20 9.78 17.45
N ALA A 215 14.01 8.79 16.58
CA ALA A 215 13.90 8.96 15.14
C ALA A 215 12.62 9.72 14.74
N GLY A 216 11.50 9.49 15.46
CA GLY A 216 10.17 10.00 15.13
C GLY A 216 9.85 11.43 15.58
N HIS A 217 10.68 12.09 16.39
CA HIS A 217 10.38 13.31 17.17
C HIS A 217 9.20 13.15 18.14
N ALA A 218 9.29 13.76 19.31
CA ALA A 218 8.38 13.66 20.44
C ALA A 218 6.92 14.16 20.22
N GLY A 219 6.48 14.32 18.97
CA GLY A 219 5.18 14.84 18.61
C GLY A 219 4.21 13.83 17.94
N SER A 220 4.62 12.56 17.73
CA SER A 220 3.78 11.62 16.97
C SER A 220 2.57 11.11 17.75
N SER A 221 2.63 11.00 19.07
CA SER A 221 1.45 10.72 19.92
C SER A 221 0.43 11.89 19.89
N ALA A 222 0.88 13.11 19.59
CA ALA A 222 0.03 14.27 19.41
C ALA A 222 -0.82 14.23 18.12
N ALA A 223 -0.52 13.33 17.18
CA ALA A 223 -1.27 13.17 15.93
C ALA A 223 -2.34 12.07 15.98
N GLY A 224 -2.53 11.37 17.13
CA GLY A 224 -3.54 10.32 17.26
C GLY A 224 -3.14 8.97 16.69
N GLU A 225 -1.87 8.78 16.32
CA GLU A 225 -1.33 7.53 15.79
C GLU A 225 -0.38 6.88 16.79
N PHE A 226 -0.48 5.55 16.96
CA PHE A 226 0.46 4.80 17.80
C PHE A 226 1.87 4.82 17.23
N PRO A 227 2.91 5.12 18.06
CA PRO A 227 4.27 4.84 17.70
C PRO A 227 4.46 3.33 17.54
N LYS A 228 5.26 2.94 16.55
CA LYS A 228 5.44 1.53 16.17
C LYS A 228 6.83 1.28 15.58
N PHE A 229 7.28 0.04 15.63
CA PHE A 229 8.51 -0.41 14.99
C PHE A 229 8.32 -1.82 14.39
N LEU A 230 9.24 -2.22 13.52
CA LEU A 230 9.30 -3.58 12.98
C LEU A 230 10.28 -4.42 13.82
N ALA A 231 9.93 -5.67 14.06
CA ALA A 231 10.77 -6.65 14.75
C ALA A 231 10.66 -8.01 14.06
N SER A 232 11.67 -8.85 14.23
CA SER A 232 11.64 -10.25 13.84
C SER A 232 11.71 -11.13 15.08
N ARG A 233 10.80 -12.08 15.21
CA ARG A 233 10.68 -13.01 16.32
C ARG A 233 10.96 -14.45 15.91
N LEU A 234 11.59 -15.23 16.78
CA LEU A 234 11.64 -16.68 16.62
C LEU A 234 10.36 -17.30 17.19
N ILE A 235 9.54 -17.88 16.31
CA ILE A 235 8.37 -18.70 16.68
C ILE A 235 8.60 -20.08 16.07
N ASP A 236 8.58 -21.12 16.90
CA ASP A 236 8.85 -22.51 16.47
C ASP A 236 10.16 -22.66 15.67
N GLY A 237 11.19 -21.89 16.07
CA GLY A 237 12.50 -21.88 15.41
C GLY A 237 12.56 -21.16 14.06
N GLN A 238 11.46 -20.53 13.62
CA GLN A 238 11.39 -19.78 12.38
C GLN A 238 11.29 -18.26 12.64
N PRO A 239 11.96 -17.41 11.85
CA PRO A 239 11.78 -15.97 11.95
C PRO A 239 10.39 -15.59 11.44
N VAL A 240 9.69 -14.75 12.21
CA VAL A 240 8.37 -14.20 11.89
C VAL A 240 8.43 -12.68 12.04
N GLU A 241 8.03 -11.96 11.01
CA GLU A 241 8.06 -10.50 10.99
C GLU A 241 6.85 -9.91 11.72
N MET A 242 7.11 -8.94 12.60
CA MET A 242 6.14 -8.30 13.46
C MET A 242 6.07 -6.80 13.20
N LEU A 243 4.86 -6.27 13.33
CA LEU A 243 4.61 -4.85 13.59
C LEU A 243 4.32 -4.70 15.08
N VAL A 244 5.08 -3.88 15.79
CA VAL A 244 4.93 -3.68 17.23
C VAL A 244 4.52 -2.24 17.51
N LYS A 245 3.29 -2.05 18.00
CA LYS A 245 2.77 -0.77 18.51
C LYS A 245 3.05 -0.68 20.00
N PHE A 246 3.24 0.53 20.55
CA PHE A 246 3.55 0.66 21.96
C PHE A 246 3.01 1.96 22.60
N SER A 247 2.77 1.91 23.91
CA SER A 247 2.35 3.06 24.72
C SER A 247 3.53 3.88 25.22
N GLY A 248 3.27 5.05 25.81
CA GLY A 248 4.24 5.77 26.65
C GLY A 248 4.67 4.95 27.85
N ALA A 249 5.70 5.43 28.57
CA ALA A 249 6.18 4.83 29.83
C ALA A 249 5.83 5.70 31.07
N GLU A 250 5.38 6.93 30.84
CA GLU A 250 5.07 7.89 31.89
C GLU A 250 3.78 7.47 32.64
N LYS A 251 3.76 7.69 33.96
CA LYS A 251 2.58 7.43 34.78
C LYS A 251 1.57 8.59 34.61
N SER A 252 0.76 8.52 33.57
CA SER A 252 -0.33 9.47 33.35
C SER A 252 -1.60 8.76 32.90
N ALA A 253 -2.74 9.39 33.11
CA ALA A 253 -4.03 8.85 32.66
C ALA A 253 -4.11 8.70 31.15
N ALA A 254 -3.48 9.61 30.38
CA ALA A 254 -3.41 9.51 28.92
C ALA A 254 -2.59 8.30 28.45
N VAL A 255 -1.43 8.06 29.06
CA VAL A 255 -0.61 6.89 28.75
C VAL A 255 -1.32 5.60 29.10
N GLN A 256 -2.00 5.55 30.25
CA GLN A 256 -2.81 4.39 30.62
C GLN A 256 -3.91 4.14 29.57
N ARG A 257 -4.60 5.19 29.13
CA ARG A 257 -5.64 5.06 28.08
C ARG A 257 -5.07 4.55 26.76
N TRP A 258 -3.89 5.01 26.33
CA TRP A 258 -3.21 4.46 25.16
C TRP A 258 -2.82 3.00 25.34
N SER A 259 -2.39 2.61 26.55
CA SER A 259 -2.12 1.21 26.92
C SER A 259 -3.38 0.35 26.81
N ASP A 260 -4.51 0.85 27.36
CA ASP A 260 -5.80 0.15 27.31
C ASP A 260 -6.30 -0.03 25.87
N LEU A 261 -6.09 0.97 24.99
CA LEU A 261 -6.47 0.88 23.58
C LEU A 261 -5.69 -0.19 22.84
N LEU A 262 -4.40 -0.43 23.15
CA LEU A 262 -3.63 -1.54 22.58
C LEU A 262 -4.21 -2.90 23.01
N VAL A 263 -4.62 -3.02 24.28
CA VAL A 263 -5.31 -4.24 24.79
C VAL A 263 -6.66 -4.39 24.10
N CYS A 264 -7.42 -3.30 23.91
CA CYS A 264 -8.69 -3.33 23.18
C CYS A 264 -8.53 -3.78 21.73
N GLU A 265 -7.47 -3.35 21.04
CA GLU A 265 -7.16 -3.84 19.70
C GLU A 265 -6.93 -5.34 19.67
N HIS A 266 -6.11 -5.86 20.61
CA HIS A 266 -5.89 -7.30 20.75
C HIS A 266 -7.20 -8.07 20.95
N LEU A 267 -8.04 -7.62 21.89
CA LEU A 267 -9.33 -8.26 22.19
C LEU A 267 -10.29 -8.18 20.99
N ALA A 268 -10.32 -7.07 20.27
CA ALA A 268 -11.14 -6.90 19.06
C ALA A 268 -10.72 -7.87 17.97
N LEU A 269 -9.41 -8.03 17.71
CA LEU A 269 -8.89 -8.99 16.73
C LEU A 269 -9.24 -10.44 17.12
N GLN A 270 -9.12 -10.79 18.39
CA GLN A 270 -9.56 -12.10 18.90
C GLN A 270 -11.08 -12.30 18.71
N THR A 271 -11.89 -11.28 19.00
CA THR A 271 -13.35 -11.33 18.81
C THR A 271 -13.71 -11.52 17.36
N VAL A 272 -13.11 -10.74 16.44
CA VAL A 272 -13.30 -10.88 15.00
C VAL A 272 -13.02 -12.32 14.54
N GLN A 273 -11.89 -12.90 14.99
CA GLN A 273 -11.52 -14.27 14.63
C GLN A 273 -12.46 -15.32 15.25
N ALA A 274 -12.74 -15.21 16.56
CA ALA A 274 -13.40 -16.26 17.30
C ALA A 274 -14.95 -16.20 17.21
N ARG A 275 -15.54 -14.99 17.10
CA ARG A 275 -16.99 -14.79 17.16
C ARG A 275 -17.58 -14.47 15.78
N LEU A 276 -16.92 -13.62 15.00
CA LEU A 276 -17.40 -13.26 13.67
C LEU A 276 -16.94 -14.24 12.58
N GLY A 277 -16.00 -15.15 12.89
CA GLY A 277 -15.45 -16.11 11.93
C GLY A 277 -14.67 -15.45 10.78
N ILE A 278 -14.24 -14.21 10.94
CA ILE A 278 -13.47 -13.47 9.95
C ILE A 278 -12.00 -13.50 10.34
N THR A 279 -11.12 -13.84 9.38
CA THR A 279 -9.68 -13.92 9.65
C THR A 279 -9.13 -12.58 10.13
N ALA A 280 -8.45 -12.57 11.28
CA ALA A 280 -7.78 -11.41 11.84
C ALA A 280 -6.26 -11.63 11.96
N ALA A 281 -5.48 -10.56 11.99
CA ALA A 281 -4.06 -10.62 12.24
C ALA A 281 -3.80 -11.15 13.65
N HIS A 282 -2.91 -12.13 13.76
CA HIS A 282 -2.54 -12.67 15.09
C HIS A 282 -1.77 -11.62 15.88
N SER A 283 -2.14 -11.45 17.14
CA SER A 283 -1.54 -10.44 18.01
C SER A 283 -1.29 -10.96 19.42
N GLU A 284 -0.30 -10.37 20.10
CA GLU A 284 0.06 -10.66 21.51
C GLU A 284 0.31 -9.35 22.25
N ILE A 285 0.02 -9.34 23.56
CA ILE A 285 0.32 -8.22 24.46
C ILE A 285 1.54 -8.55 25.31
N HIS A 286 2.49 -7.62 25.33
CA HIS A 286 3.65 -7.68 26.22
C HIS A 286 3.73 -6.42 27.07
N GLN A 287 4.26 -6.57 28.30
CA GLN A 287 4.51 -5.43 29.19
C GLN A 287 5.97 -5.44 29.62
N ALA A 288 6.66 -4.32 29.40
CA ALA A 288 8.05 -4.15 29.82
C ALA A 288 8.39 -2.66 30.00
N ALA A 289 9.22 -2.34 30.98
CA ALA A 289 9.71 -0.99 31.27
C ALA A 289 8.58 0.07 31.34
N GLY A 290 7.44 -0.26 31.95
CA GLY A 290 6.29 0.63 32.10
C GLY A 290 5.48 0.88 30.84
N ARG A 291 5.74 0.15 29.74
CA ARG A 291 5.02 0.25 28.46
C ARG A 291 4.21 -1.01 28.21
N THR A 292 3.12 -0.83 27.47
CA THR A 292 2.38 -1.92 26.84
C THR A 292 2.77 -1.96 25.35
N PHE A 293 3.06 -3.16 24.88
CA PHE A 293 3.38 -3.46 23.49
C PHE A 293 2.29 -4.35 22.92
N LEU A 294 1.73 -3.98 21.78
CA LEU A 294 0.90 -4.85 20.96
C LEU A 294 1.75 -5.33 19.78
N GLU A 295 2.08 -6.59 19.81
CA GLU A 295 2.76 -7.29 18.72
C GLU A 295 1.74 -7.87 17.77
N VAL A 296 1.89 -7.60 16.47
CA VAL A 296 1.00 -8.09 15.41
C VAL A 296 1.83 -8.78 14.34
N ILE A 297 1.50 -10.02 13.99
CA ILE A 297 2.16 -10.75 12.91
C ILE A 297 1.85 -10.08 11.57
N ARG A 298 2.89 -9.80 10.78
CA ARG A 298 2.74 -9.30 9.42
C ARG A 298 2.32 -10.43 8.49
N PHE A 299 1.08 -10.37 8.01
CA PHE A 299 0.52 -11.38 7.12
C PHE A 299 1.02 -11.30 5.67
N ASP A 300 1.76 -10.24 5.33
CA ASP A 300 2.44 -10.07 4.05
C ASP A 300 3.89 -10.58 4.04
N ARG A 301 4.34 -11.20 5.14
CA ARG A 301 5.69 -11.75 5.32
C ARG A 301 5.65 -13.22 5.69
N HIS A 302 6.62 -14.00 5.19
CA HIS A 302 6.77 -15.44 5.45
C HIS A 302 8.24 -15.77 5.72
N GLY A 303 8.55 -16.25 6.91
CA GLY A 303 9.94 -16.45 7.33
C GLY A 303 10.75 -15.14 7.21
N ALA A 304 12.05 -15.26 6.94
CA ALA A 304 12.94 -14.11 6.89
C ALA A 304 12.76 -13.21 5.65
N PHE A 305 12.41 -13.78 4.50
CA PHE A 305 12.41 -13.05 3.22
C PHE A 305 11.21 -13.33 2.32
N GLY A 306 10.35 -14.28 2.69
CA GLY A 306 9.16 -14.61 1.91
C GLY A 306 8.10 -13.51 2.00
N ARG A 307 7.33 -13.32 0.92
CA ARG A 307 6.34 -12.24 0.81
C ARG A 307 5.04 -12.71 0.19
N SER A 308 3.99 -11.95 0.47
CA SER A 308 2.69 -12.05 -0.20
C SER A 308 2.21 -10.66 -0.61
N GLY A 309 1.50 -10.60 -1.73
CA GLY A 309 0.89 -9.37 -2.20
C GLY A 309 -0.15 -8.83 -1.21
N VAL A 310 -0.18 -7.52 -1.07
CA VAL A 310 -1.17 -6.77 -0.31
C VAL A 310 -1.48 -5.47 -1.01
N CYS A 311 -2.75 -5.04 -0.98
CA CYS A 311 -3.18 -3.75 -1.48
C CYS A 311 -4.32 -3.24 -0.59
N SER A 312 -4.22 -2.00 -0.12
CA SER A 312 -5.24 -1.38 0.72
C SER A 312 -6.50 -1.05 -0.07
N LEU A 313 -7.62 -0.93 0.63
CA LEU A 313 -8.85 -0.41 0.04
C LEU A 313 -8.64 0.99 -0.54
N GLN A 314 -7.73 1.80 0.04
CA GLN A 314 -7.41 3.13 -0.49
C GLN A 314 -6.90 3.06 -1.93
N SER A 315 -5.92 2.20 -2.19
CA SER A 315 -5.36 2.01 -3.53
C SER A 315 -6.34 1.34 -4.48
N ILE A 316 -7.17 0.42 -3.98
CA ILE A 316 -8.26 -0.21 -4.74
C ILE A 316 -9.32 0.81 -5.12
N ASN A 317 -9.78 1.66 -4.20
CA ASN A 317 -10.78 2.69 -4.48
C ASN A 317 -10.27 3.68 -5.55
N GLY A 318 -9.04 4.16 -5.41
CA GLY A 318 -8.44 5.05 -6.41
C GLY A 318 -8.26 4.37 -7.77
N GLY A 319 -7.70 3.16 -7.78
CA GLY A 319 -7.34 2.45 -9.01
C GLY A 319 -8.49 1.81 -9.76
N LEU A 320 -9.44 1.18 -9.05
CA LEU A 320 -10.53 0.43 -9.68
C LEU A 320 -11.84 1.20 -9.74
N LEU A 321 -12.17 1.99 -8.70
CA LEU A 321 -13.45 2.68 -8.61
C LEU A 321 -13.35 4.16 -9.01
N GLY A 322 -12.15 4.72 -9.14
CA GLY A 322 -11.94 6.15 -9.39
C GLY A 322 -12.54 7.03 -8.29
N MET A 323 -12.52 6.54 -7.04
CA MET A 323 -13.19 7.17 -5.92
C MET A 323 -12.20 7.66 -4.87
N ALA A 324 -12.56 8.78 -4.23
CA ALA A 324 -12.00 9.15 -2.93
C ALA A 324 -12.44 8.16 -1.84
N SER A 325 -11.88 8.31 -0.62
CA SER A 325 -12.24 7.51 0.56
C SER A 325 -13.76 7.42 0.76
N THR A 326 -14.24 6.23 1.09
CA THR A 326 -15.66 5.96 1.35
C THR A 326 -15.80 4.87 2.42
N ALA A 327 -17.00 4.74 3.01
CA ALA A 327 -17.29 3.68 3.98
C ALA A 327 -17.03 2.30 3.39
N TRP A 328 -16.40 1.41 4.15
CA TRP A 328 -15.97 0.08 3.71
C TRP A 328 -17.09 -0.76 3.09
N ASN A 329 -18.27 -0.77 3.72
CA ASN A 329 -19.45 -1.49 3.21
C ASN A 329 -19.91 -0.95 1.83
N LYS A 330 -19.83 0.37 1.61
CA LYS A 330 -20.19 0.98 0.33
C LYS A 330 -19.16 0.65 -0.77
N ALA A 331 -17.88 0.68 -0.42
CA ALA A 331 -16.82 0.26 -1.35
C ALA A 331 -16.96 -1.22 -1.71
N ALA A 332 -17.16 -2.10 -0.72
CA ALA A 332 -17.34 -3.52 -0.92
C ALA A 332 -18.52 -3.84 -1.83
N LEU A 333 -19.67 -3.17 -1.64
CA LEU A 333 -20.84 -3.32 -2.52
C LEU A 333 -20.50 -2.95 -3.97
N LYS A 334 -19.79 -1.87 -4.21
CA LYS A 334 -19.38 -1.46 -5.57
C LYS A 334 -18.40 -2.44 -6.21
N LEU A 335 -17.42 -2.92 -5.45
CA LEU A 335 -16.47 -3.92 -5.92
C LEU A 335 -17.17 -5.25 -6.26
N GLN A 336 -18.17 -5.65 -5.45
CA GLN A 336 -18.98 -6.82 -5.72
C GLN A 336 -19.85 -6.65 -6.98
N GLN A 337 -20.51 -5.49 -7.13
CA GLN A 337 -21.32 -5.18 -8.33
C GLN A 337 -20.48 -5.15 -9.60
N ALA A 338 -19.23 -4.72 -9.51
CA ALA A 338 -18.27 -4.77 -10.61
C ALA A 338 -17.72 -6.19 -10.89
N GLY A 339 -18.09 -7.19 -10.09
CA GLY A 339 -17.63 -8.58 -10.24
C GLY A 339 -16.19 -8.84 -9.79
N TRP A 340 -15.58 -7.90 -9.06
CA TRP A 340 -14.20 -8.03 -8.59
C TRP A 340 -14.08 -8.62 -7.18
N LEU A 341 -15.10 -8.42 -6.33
CA LEU A 341 -15.11 -8.92 -4.95
C LEU A 341 -16.14 -10.03 -4.81
N SER A 342 -15.81 -11.09 -4.08
CA SER A 342 -16.74 -12.17 -3.78
C SER A 342 -17.89 -11.69 -2.89
N ALA A 343 -19.06 -12.32 -3.00
CA ALA A 343 -20.19 -12.04 -2.12
C ALA A 343 -19.85 -12.34 -0.64
N GLN A 344 -19.01 -13.35 -0.39
CA GLN A 344 -18.57 -13.71 0.94
C GLN A 344 -17.69 -12.60 1.55
N ASP A 345 -16.69 -12.10 0.81
CA ASP A 345 -15.82 -11.03 1.30
C ASP A 345 -16.56 -9.71 1.46
N ALA A 346 -17.50 -9.40 0.53
CA ALA A 346 -18.34 -8.21 0.64
C ALA A 346 -19.18 -8.25 1.92
N ARG A 347 -19.77 -9.41 2.23
CA ARG A 347 -20.53 -9.62 3.47
C ARG A 347 -19.64 -9.51 4.71
N ALA A 348 -18.45 -10.10 4.68
CA ALA A 348 -17.49 -10.00 5.78
C ALA A 348 -17.08 -8.53 6.05
N ILE A 349 -16.85 -7.75 5.00
CA ILE A 349 -16.52 -6.32 5.13
C ILE A 349 -17.70 -5.52 5.70
N GLU A 350 -18.93 -5.85 5.34
CA GLU A 350 -20.12 -5.22 5.91
C GLU A 350 -20.25 -5.50 7.43
N VAL A 351 -20.02 -6.75 7.86
CA VAL A 351 -20.00 -7.13 9.28
C VAL A 351 -18.87 -6.39 10.02
N LEU A 352 -17.67 -6.34 9.45
CA LEU A 352 -16.53 -5.61 10.02
C LEU A 352 -16.79 -4.11 10.16
N TRP A 353 -17.46 -3.52 9.16
CA TRP A 353 -17.87 -2.13 9.22
C TRP A 353 -18.79 -1.86 10.43
N TRP A 354 -19.77 -2.71 10.64
CA TRP A 354 -20.68 -2.60 11.78
C TRP A 354 -19.98 -2.90 13.11
N PHE A 355 -19.13 -3.92 13.17
CA PHE A 355 -18.35 -4.23 14.37
C PHE A 355 -17.49 -3.03 14.79
N GLY A 356 -16.75 -2.44 13.86
CA GLY A 356 -15.95 -1.26 14.16
C GLY A 356 -16.80 -0.09 14.69
N ARG A 357 -17.96 0.15 14.10
CA ARG A 357 -18.90 1.17 14.61
C ARG A 357 -19.43 0.84 16.00
N LEU A 358 -19.74 -0.42 16.28
CA LEU A 358 -20.28 -0.88 17.57
C LEU A 358 -19.25 -0.79 18.71
N ILE A 359 -17.95 -0.97 18.41
CA ILE A 359 -16.89 -0.76 19.41
C ILE A 359 -16.43 0.69 19.52
N GLY A 360 -16.96 1.62 18.72
CA GLY A 360 -16.54 3.03 18.71
C GLY A 360 -15.20 3.26 17.99
N ASN A 361 -14.90 2.47 16.96
CA ASN A 361 -13.76 2.75 16.10
C ASN A 361 -14.07 3.94 15.18
N THR A 362 -13.43 5.07 15.41
CA THR A 362 -13.55 6.30 14.60
C THR A 362 -12.46 6.43 13.54
N ASP A 363 -11.55 5.46 13.45
CA ASP A 363 -10.39 5.47 12.54
C ASP A 363 -10.52 4.43 11.42
N MET A 364 -11.73 4.22 10.92
CA MET A 364 -12.03 3.26 9.85
C MET A 364 -11.80 3.86 8.47
N HIS A 365 -10.60 4.36 8.21
CA HIS A 365 -10.22 4.85 6.89
C HIS A 365 -9.82 3.70 5.95
N ASP A 366 -9.78 3.98 4.65
CA ASP A 366 -9.55 2.96 3.60
C ASP A 366 -8.16 2.29 3.68
N GLY A 367 -7.19 2.89 4.37
CA GLY A 367 -5.89 2.28 4.63
C GLY A 367 -5.93 1.15 5.67
N ASN A 368 -6.99 1.05 6.49
CA ASN A 368 -7.14 0.04 7.54
C ASN A 368 -7.93 -1.20 7.08
N LEU A 369 -8.19 -1.32 5.78
CA LEU A 369 -8.73 -2.53 5.16
C LEU A 369 -7.85 -2.89 3.96
N ALA A 370 -7.43 -4.13 3.84
CA ALA A 370 -6.56 -4.58 2.78
C ALA A 370 -7.05 -5.88 2.13
N PHE A 371 -6.49 -6.14 0.95
CA PHE A 371 -6.77 -7.31 0.14
C PHE A 371 -5.47 -8.03 -0.23
N ARG A 372 -5.58 -9.32 -0.47
CA ARG A 372 -4.59 -10.17 -1.12
C ARG A 372 -4.85 -10.24 -2.63
N PRO A 373 -3.89 -10.70 -3.45
CA PRO A 373 -4.10 -10.94 -4.87
C PRO A 373 -5.42 -11.68 -5.16
N GLY A 374 -6.11 -11.31 -6.23
CA GLY A 374 -7.45 -11.78 -6.54
C GLY A 374 -8.56 -11.10 -5.74
N LEU A 375 -8.29 -9.96 -5.13
CA LEU A 375 -9.17 -9.19 -4.24
C LEU A 375 -9.81 -10.04 -3.12
N LYS A 376 -9.06 -10.94 -2.52
CA LYS A 376 -9.47 -11.67 -1.33
C LYS A 376 -9.22 -10.82 -0.10
N LEU A 377 -10.20 -10.77 0.81
CA LEU A 377 -10.03 -10.01 2.06
C LEU A 377 -8.77 -10.49 2.81
N ALA A 378 -7.87 -9.55 3.16
CA ALA A 378 -6.72 -9.83 4.00
C ALA A 378 -7.13 -9.96 5.48
N PRO A 379 -6.30 -10.54 6.36
CA PRO A 379 -6.57 -10.54 7.79
C PRO A 379 -6.81 -9.13 8.33
N VAL A 380 -7.82 -8.98 9.17
CA VAL A 380 -8.22 -7.70 9.79
C VAL A 380 -7.15 -7.20 10.74
N TYR A 381 -6.90 -5.90 10.77
CA TYR A 381 -5.95 -5.21 11.65
C TYR A 381 -6.48 -3.82 12.02
N ASP A 382 -5.85 -3.14 12.94
CA ASP A 382 -6.21 -1.77 13.38
C ASP A 382 -7.68 -1.61 13.79
N MET A 383 -8.23 -2.62 14.49
CA MET A 383 -9.61 -2.63 14.97
C MET A 383 -9.66 -2.30 16.46
N LEU A 384 -9.89 -1.02 16.80
CA LEU A 384 -9.87 -0.54 18.18
C LEU A 384 -10.79 0.65 18.41
N PRO A 385 -11.24 0.90 19.67
CA PRO A 385 -12.23 1.93 20.01
C PRO A 385 -11.60 3.33 20.07
N MET A 386 -11.19 3.90 18.93
CA MET A 386 -10.50 5.17 18.82
C MET A 386 -11.33 6.38 19.30
N LEU A 387 -12.66 6.24 19.44
CA LEU A 387 -13.50 7.25 20.07
C LEU A 387 -12.99 7.65 21.47
N TYR A 388 -12.37 6.72 22.18
CA TYR A 388 -11.88 6.91 23.55
C TYR A 388 -10.40 7.31 23.63
N ALA A 389 -9.76 7.56 22.49
CA ALA A 389 -8.38 8.03 22.48
C ALA A 389 -8.25 9.39 23.20
N PRO A 390 -7.15 9.61 23.93
CA PRO A 390 -6.85 10.92 24.49
C PRO A 390 -6.81 12.01 23.41
N ALA A 391 -7.21 13.21 23.75
CA ALA A 391 -7.02 14.39 22.90
C ALA A 391 -5.52 14.67 22.71
N ARG A 392 -5.17 15.48 21.69
CA ARG A 392 -3.78 15.85 21.38
C ARG A 392 -3.01 16.44 22.55
N GLY A 393 -3.68 17.12 23.49
CA GLY A 393 -3.10 17.66 24.71
C GLY A 393 -2.94 16.66 25.85
N GLY A 394 -3.29 15.38 25.66
CA GLY A 394 -3.27 14.35 26.70
C GLY A 394 -4.51 14.34 27.60
N GLU A 395 -5.49 15.18 27.33
CA GLU A 395 -6.78 15.19 28.04
C GLU A 395 -7.60 13.96 27.68
N ILE A 396 -8.35 13.43 28.67
CA ILE A 396 -9.30 12.33 28.47
C ILE A 396 -10.72 12.91 28.54
N PRO A 397 -11.32 13.27 27.39
CA PRO A 397 -12.66 13.78 27.39
C PRO A 397 -13.67 12.70 27.78
N ALA A 398 -14.67 13.06 28.55
CA ALA A 398 -15.85 12.22 28.75
C ALA A 398 -16.54 12.01 27.39
N ARG A 399 -16.77 10.76 27.00
CA ARG A 399 -17.44 10.40 25.75
C ARG A 399 -18.73 9.67 26.05
N SER A 400 -19.84 10.17 25.49
CA SER A 400 -21.07 9.41 25.37
C SER A 400 -21.04 8.67 24.03
N PHE A 401 -21.27 7.39 24.07
CA PHE A 401 -21.33 6.55 22.87
C PHE A 401 -22.74 6.02 22.66
N ALA A 402 -23.34 6.37 21.54
CA ALA A 402 -24.58 5.79 21.07
C ALA A 402 -24.32 5.18 19.68
N PRO A 403 -24.32 3.85 19.54
CA PRO A 403 -24.10 3.23 18.23
C PRO A 403 -25.23 3.60 17.28
N ALA A 404 -24.89 3.86 16.01
CA ALA A 404 -25.89 4.09 14.98
C ALA A 404 -26.71 2.83 14.75
N LEU A 405 -28.01 2.99 14.56
CA LEU A 405 -28.89 1.90 14.16
C LEU A 405 -28.74 1.62 12.65
N PRO A 406 -28.83 0.35 12.23
CA PRO A 406 -28.74 -0.02 10.83
C PRO A 406 -30.03 0.35 10.07
N LEU A 407 -29.89 0.51 8.75
CA LEU A 407 -31.05 0.44 7.87
C LEU A 407 -31.59 -1.00 7.81
N PRO A 408 -32.88 -1.21 7.43
CA PRO A 408 -33.45 -2.58 7.37
C PRO A 408 -32.60 -3.56 6.55
N ALA A 409 -32.00 -3.11 5.45
CA ALA A 409 -31.14 -3.95 4.60
C ALA A 409 -29.80 -4.31 5.26
N GLU A 410 -29.33 -3.52 6.22
CA GLU A 410 -28.06 -3.69 6.93
C GLU A 410 -28.23 -4.47 8.26
N ALA A 411 -29.48 -4.61 8.74
CA ALA A 411 -29.80 -5.25 10.02
C ALA A 411 -29.14 -6.64 10.21
N PRO A 412 -29.13 -7.56 9.21
CA PRO A 412 -28.48 -8.85 9.40
C PRO A 412 -26.97 -8.79 9.62
N ALA A 413 -26.27 -7.78 9.05
CA ALA A 413 -24.84 -7.59 9.29
C ALA A 413 -24.58 -6.94 10.65
N TRP A 414 -25.44 -6.00 11.03
CA TRP A 414 -25.39 -5.34 12.33
C TRP A 414 -25.65 -6.35 13.47
N GLU A 415 -26.67 -7.18 13.37
CA GLU A 415 -26.97 -8.25 14.33
C GLU A 415 -25.78 -9.21 14.49
N HIS A 416 -25.21 -9.66 13.36
CA HIS A 416 -24.03 -10.53 13.38
C HIS A 416 -22.83 -9.86 14.06
N ALA A 417 -22.65 -8.56 13.87
CA ALA A 417 -21.57 -7.80 14.48
C ALA A 417 -21.79 -7.53 15.98
N ALA A 418 -23.06 -7.53 16.46
CA ALA A 418 -23.44 -7.23 17.84
C ALA A 418 -23.39 -8.46 18.76
N HIS A 419 -23.55 -9.66 18.23
CA HIS A 419 -23.54 -10.95 18.94
C HIS A 419 -22.15 -11.60 18.99
#